data_8d3aa01d167a2d4f6b138f2186bab45b
#
_entry.id   8d3aa01d167a2d4f6b138f2186bab45b
#
_cell.length_a   1.000
_cell.length_b   1.000
_cell.length_c   1.000
_cell.angle_alpha   90.00
_cell.angle_beta   90.00
_cell.angle_gamma   90.00
#
_symmetry.space_group_name_H-M   'P 1'
#
loop_
_entity.id
_entity.type
_entity.pdbx_description
1 polymer ?
#
loop_
_entity_poly.entity_id
_entity_poly.type
_entity_poly.pdbx_seq_one_letter_code
_entity_poly.pdbx_strand_id
1 'polypeptide(L)'
;VEQPRILGARVAPHNIDAEEAVIACCLIDPEASISACAEAGIKADSFYRPAHQVIYSSIISLNSAGSGIDQIALADYLASKPLGSIPGRERDPDAKMNLLEHVGGHVALNRITSRIESTVHVHLWADIVVEKWRQRLLLQAISKAEESVYTGSAPLSDTVSSLLSSVSSCTASESSTSEFSKDLAPKAIAVIEERNASPKRKEGPSTGITKLDQIIDFLPGELIIIAGRPGLGKTSLAVTILNSFAVDGHIPSVMFSLETQNMPLMQKLTFLRARVMASRMRDGILSSSDIVALRRASSEIASANICFDEDSGASVEKIVARSASLAAKWAAQGMALGVVVVDYLQLVGGRAAKGSVREQEVASVSRGLKAMAMKLSVPVIGLAQVGRESEKESRRPRLRDLRESGSLEQDADRVVFIHRQIEKDEQDPYDSGSSPCLQQELIIAKNRNGESGRIIPVTFNRPISRFENFAADSR
;
A
#
# COMPACT_ATOMS: atom_id res chain seq x y z
N VAL A 1 26.97 16.05 -35.82
CA VAL A 1 26.50 16.95 -34.73
C VAL A 1 25.08 17.32 -35.10
N GLU A 2 24.09 16.52 -34.63
CA GLU A 2 22.67 16.84 -34.77
C GLU A 2 22.33 18.04 -33.87
N GLN A 3 21.79 19.09 -34.46
CA GLN A 3 21.25 20.23 -33.75
C GLN A 3 20.10 19.79 -32.84
N PRO A 4 20.00 20.26 -31.57
CA PRO A 4 18.89 19.95 -30.70
C PRO A 4 17.60 20.45 -31.36
N ARG A 5 16.65 19.53 -31.61
CA ARG A 5 15.27 19.86 -32.05
C ARG A 5 14.64 20.74 -30.98
N ILE A 6 14.48 22.02 -31.28
CA ILE A 6 13.63 22.92 -30.51
C ILE A 6 12.19 22.39 -30.69
N LEU A 7 11.69 21.64 -29.72
CA LEU A 7 10.29 21.29 -29.61
C LEU A 7 9.51 22.59 -29.42
N GLY A 8 8.73 22.99 -30.43
CA GLY A 8 7.90 24.19 -30.39
C GLY A 8 7.06 24.23 -29.12
N ALA A 9 6.83 25.42 -28.56
CA ALA A 9 6.12 25.66 -27.32
C ALA A 9 4.75 24.95 -27.35
N ARG A 10 4.67 23.79 -26.70
CA ARG A 10 3.42 23.02 -26.57
C ARG A 10 2.59 23.67 -25.49
N VAL A 11 1.35 23.99 -25.80
CA VAL A 11 0.39 24.51 -24.83
C VAL A 11 0.05 23.41 -23.83
N ALA A 12 0.05 23.71 -22.54
CA ALA A 12 -0.28 22.74 -21.50
C ALA A 12 -1.74 22.24 -21.67
N PRO A 13 -2.03 20.97 -21.38
CA PRO A 13 -3.37 20.39 -21.53
C PRO A 13 -4.41 21.14 -20.70
N HIS A 14 -5.50 21.60 -21.37
CA HIS A 14 -6.61 22.30 -20.74
C HIS A 14 -7.90 22.13 -21.53
N ASN A 15 -9.03 22.44 -20.89
CA ASN A 15 -10.33 22.57 -21.54
C ASN A 15 -11.10 23.72 -20.86
N ILE A 16 -11.00 24.91 -21.45
CA ILE A 16 -11.59 26.12 -20.89
C ILE A 16 -13.12 26.03 -20.84
N ASP A 17 -13.74 25.37 -21.82
CA ASP A 17 -15.20 25.21 -21.88
C ASP A 17 -15.71 24.36 -20.70
N ALA A 18 -14.99 23.28 -20.36
CA ALA A 18 -15.32 22.46 -19.20
C ALA A 18 -15.09 23.22 -17.88
N GLU A 19 -14.02 24.03 -17.79
CA GLU A 19 -13.76 24.86 -16.59
C GLU A 19 -14.88 25.88 -16.35
N GLU A 20 -15.28 26.60 -17.42
CA GLU A 20 -16.37 27.58 -17.35
C GLU A 20 -17.70 26.87 -17.01
N ALA A 21 -17.98 25.69 -17.57
CA ALA A 21 -19.17 24.91 -17.27
C ALA A 21 -19.23 24.47 -15.79
N VAL A 22 -18.11 23.97 -15.22
CA VAL A 22 -18.04 23.60 -13.79
C VAL A 22 -18.33 24.80 -12.89
N ILE A 23 -17.71 25.96 -13.15
CA ILE A 23 -17.93 27.19 -12.38
C ILE A 23 -19.38 27.63 -12.49
N ALA A 24 -19.97 27.61 -13.70
CA ALA A 24 -21.37 27.97 -13.91
C ALA A 24 -22.32 27.04 -13.14
N CYS A 25 -22.07 25.72 -13.12
CA CYS A 25 -22.84 24.77 -12.31
C CYS A 25 -22.79 25.16 -10.81
N CYS A 26 -21.62 25.49 -10.29
CA CYS A 26 -21.47 25.89 -8.89
C CYS A 26 -22.20 27.19 -8.52
N LEU A 27 -22.50 28.04 -9.52
CA LEU A 27 -23.27 29.28 -9.32
C LEU A 27 -24.79 29.08 -9.50
N ILE A 28 -25.22 28.10 -10.30
CA ILE A 28 -26.63 27.78 -10.57
C ILE A 28 -27.20 26.86 -9.50
N ASP A 29 -26.48 25.79 -9.16
CA ASP A 29 -26.85 24.81 -8.14
C ASP A 29 -25.62 24.51 -7.25
N PRO A 30 -25.35 25.36 -6.24
CA PRO A 30 -24.15 25.26 -5.43
C PRO A 30 -24.04 23.95 -4.69
N GLU A 31 -25.12 23.48 -4.05
CA GLU A 31 -25.09 22.32 -3.16
C GLU A 31 -24.71 21.03 -3.91
N ALA A 32 -25.44 20.72 -4.96
CA ALA A 32 -25.19 19.53 -5.75
C ALA A 32 -23.87 19.63 -6.54
N SER A 33 -23.55 20.81 -7.12
CA SER A 33 -22.37 20.97 -7.97
C SER A 33 -21.07 20.99 -7.17
N ILE A 34 -21.03 21.61 -6.00
CA ILE A 34 -19.84 21.61 -5.13
C ILE A 34 -19.58 20.19 -4.60
N SER A 35 -20.64 19.45 -4.24
CA SER A 35 -20.51 18.04 -3.85
C SER A 35 -19.89 17.21 -4.98
N ALA A 36 -20.44 17.34 -6.21
CA ALA A 36 -19.92 16.64 -7.40
C ALA A 36 -18.45 16.99 -7.69
N CYS A 37 -18.07 18.26 -7.56
CA CYS A 37 -16.70 18.71 -7.72
C CYS A 37 -15.76 18.12 -6.66
N ALA A 38 -16.22 18.04 -5.42
CA ALA A 38 -15.46 17.44 -4.32
C ALA A 38 -15.29 15.93 -4.53
N GLU A 39 -16.32 15.22 -4.99
CA GLU A 39 -16.27 13.79 -5.34
C GLU A 39 -15.30 13.51 -6.50
N ALA A 40 -15.25 14.38 -7.51
CA ALA A 40 -14.28 14.30 -8.60
C ALA A 40 -12.86 14.70 -8.18
N GLY A 41 -12.66 15.29 -7.00
CA GLY A 41 -11.36 15.75 -6.49
C GLY A 41 -10.92 17.08 -7.08
N ILE A 42 -11.82 17.96 -7.51
CA ILE A 42 -11.48 19.29 -8.02
C ILE A 42 -11.00 20.19 -6.89
N LYS A 43 -9.85 20.80 -7.11
CA LYS A 43 -9.25 21.85 -6.28
C LYS A 43 -9.11 23.14 -7.10
N ALA A 44 -8.81 24.27 -6.46
CA ALA A 44 -8.62 25.52 -7.18
C ALA A 44 -7.50 25.44 -8.24
N ASP A 45 -6.41 24.74 -7.92
CA ASP A 45 -5.27 24.50 -8.82
C ASP A 45 -5.57 23.49 -9.95
N SER A 46 -6.71 22.82 -9.90
CA SER A 46 -7.19 21.98 -11.01
C SER A 46 -7.57 22.78 -12.25
N PHE A 47 -7.86 24.05 -12.12
CA PHE A 47 -8.17 24.93 -13.24
C PHE A 47 -6.90 25.43 -13.92
N TYR A 48 -6.92 25.54 -15.22
CA TYR A 48 -5.80 26.05 -16.01
C TYR A 48 -5.69 27.57 -15.96
N ARG A 49 -6.84 28.27 -16.08
CA ARG A 49 -6.85 29.75 -16.02
C ARG A 49 -6.73 30.26 -14.59
N PRO A 50 -5.76 31.16 -14.30
CA PRO A 50 -5.65 31.76 -12.97
C PRO A 50 -6.94 32.45 -12.47
N ALA A 51 -7.69 33.07 -13.41
CA ALA A 51 -9.00 33.66 -13.09
C ALA A 51 -10.01 32.61 -12.58
N HIS A 52 -10.06 31.43 -13.20
CA HIS A 52 -10.96 30.35 -12.79
C HIS A 52 -10.55 29.76 -11.45
N GLN A 53 -9.23 29.68 -11.16
CA GLN A 53 -8.72 29.28 -9.84
C GLN A 53 -9.21 30.21 -8.74
N VAL A 54 -9.15 31.54 -8.98
CA VAL A 54 -9.64 32.57 -8.06
C VAL A 54 -11.15 32.48 -7.87
N ILE A 55 -11.91 32.34 -8.94
CA ILE A 55 -13.37 32.22 -8.88
C ILE A 55 -13.75 30.99 -8.05
N TYR A 56 -13.18 29.81 -8.35
CA TYR A 56 -13.52 28.58 -7.65
C TYR A 56 -13.12 28.61 -6.19
N SER A 57 -11.93 29.13 -5.85
CA SER A 57 -11.50 29.28 -4.46
C SER A 57 -12.42 30.22 -3.66
N SER A 58 -12.95 31.26 -4.31
CA SER A 58 -13.92 32.21 -3.72
C SER A 58 -15.28 31.54 -3.48
N ILE A 59 -15.75 30.72 -4.44
CA ILE A 59 -16.97 29.91 -4.26
C ILE A 59 -16.85 28.99 -3.06
N ILE A 60 -15.72 28.26 -2.94
CA ILE A 60 -15.48 27.36 -1.79
C ILE A 60 -15.41 28.14 -0.47
N SER A 61 -14.83 29.34 -0.46
CA SER A 61 -14.78 30.20 0.72
C SER A 61 -16.17 30.67 1.15
N LEU A 62 -17.03 31.07 0.22
CA LEU A 62 -18.42 31.42 0.48
C LEU A 62 -19.22 30.23 1.01
N ASN A 63 -19.04 29.05 0.42
CA ASN A 63 -19.66 27.82 0.87
C ASN A 63 -19.28 27.49 2.32
N SER A 64 -18.00 27.58 2.64
CA SER A 64 -17.47 27.31 4.00
C SER A 64 -17.97 28.31 5.05
N ALA A 65 -18.30 29.54 4.61
CA ALA A 65 -18.87 30.57 5.48
C ALA A 65 -20.39 30.42 5.65
N GLY A 66 -21.03 29.45 4.97
CA GLY A 66 -22.50 29.29 5.00
C GLY A 66 -23.25 30.42 4.31
N SER A 67 -22.59 31.22 3.47
CA SER A 67 -23.20 32.31 2.71
C SER A 67 -23.87 31.77 1.46
N GLY A 68 -24.97 32.43 1.04
CA GLY A 68 -25.60 32.12 -0.23
C GLY A 68 -24.60 32.28 -1.41
N ILE A 69 -24.62 31.35 -2.32
CA ILE A 69 -23.72 31.35 -3.48
C ILE A 69 -24.56 31.63 -4.71
N ASP A 70 -24.40 32.82 -5.24
CA ASP A 70 -24.90 33.22 -6.55
C ASP A 70 -23.90 34.14 -7.22
N GLN A 71 -24.22 34.57 -8.43
CA GLN A 71 -23.34 35.46 -9.18
C GLN A 71 -23.15 36.81 -8.51
N ILE A 72 -24.16 37.35 -7.83
CA ILE A 72 -24.13 38.69 -7.19
C ILE A 72 -23.26 38.58 -5.93
N ALA A 73 -23.52 37.58 -5.08
CA ALA A 73 -22.74 37.35 -3.86
C ALA A 73 -21.26 37.09 -4.17
N LEU A 74 -20.97 36.32 -5.21
CA LEU A 74 -19.61 36.08 -5.68
C LEU A 74 -18.94 37.38 -6.16
N ALA A 75 -19.65 38.21 -6.95
CA ALA A 75 -19.09 39.45 -7.46
C ALA A 75 -18.78 40.45 -6.30
N ASP A 76 -19.64 40.54 -5.32
CA ASP A 76 -19.44 41.38 -4.12
C ASP A 76 -18.24 40.87 -3.29
N TYR A 77 -18.15 39.55 -3.08
CA TYR A 77 -17.02 38.95 -2.38
C TYR A 77 -15.70 39.23 -3.10
N LEU A 78 -15.65 39.05 -4.44
CA LEU A 78 -14.45 39.31 -5.23
C LEU A 78 -14.07 40.82 -5.24
N ALA A 79 -15.05 41.72 -5.24
CA ALA A 79 -14.79 43.15 -5.17
C ALA A 79 -14.22 43.59 -3.81
N SER A 80 -14.63 42.91 -2.72
CA SER A 80 -14.19 43.20 -1.36
C SER A 80 -12.74 42.77 -1.03
N LYS A 81 -12.13 41.93 -1.86
CA LYS A 81 -10.82 41.30 -1.60
C LYS A 81 -9.75 41.78 -2.58
N PRO A 82 -8.55 42.24 -2.10
CA PRO A 82 -7.46 42.58 -2.97
C PRO A 82 -6.73 41.29 -3.46
N LEU A 83 -6.08 41.36 -4.63
CA LEU A 83 -5.30 40.26 -5.20
C LEU A 83 -4.18 39.78 -4.26
N GLY A 84 -3.57 40.70 -3.53
CA GLY A 84 -2.55 40.41 -2.52
C GLY A 84 -3.05 39.61 -1.32
N SER A 85 -4.37 39.36 -1.19
CA SER A 85 -4.93 38.46 -0.15
C SER A 85 -4.75 36.97 -0.49
N ILE A 86 -4.35 36.66 -1.72
CA ILE A 86 -4.04 35.28 -2.13
C ILE A 86 -2.61 34.94 -1.70
N PRO A 87 -2.39 33.82 -0.97
CA PRO A 87 -1.05 33.39 -0.57
C PRO A 87 -0.08 33.30 -1.75
N GLY A 88 1.10 33.93 -1.60
CA GLY A 88 2.14 34.00 -2.64
C GLY A 88 2.00 35.14 -3.64
N ARG A 89 0.93 35.94 -3.58
CA ARG A 89 0.72 37.12 -4.45
C ARG A 89 0.87 38.47 -3.71
N GLU A 90 1.34 38.48 -2.47
CA GLU A 90 1.49 39.67 -1.63
C GLU A 90 2.46 40.70 -2.24
N ARG A 91 3.42 40.25 -3.06
CA ARG A 91 4.45 41.07 -3.73
C ARG A 91 4.18 41.32 -5.22
N ASP A 92 2.99 40.88 -5.71
CA ASP A 92 2.60 41.12 -7.09
C ASP A 92 2.47 42.65 -7.34
N PRO A 93 2.93 43.20 -8.48
CA PRO A 93 2.70 44.59 -8.83
C PRO A 93 1.23 45.02 -8.75
N ASP A 94 0.33 44.11 -9.05
CA ASP A 94 -1.12 44.31 -9.05
C ASP A 94 -1.79 43.89 -7.72
N ALA A 95 -1.02 43.67 -6.64
CA ALA A 95 -1.54 43.18 -5.36
C ALA A 95 -2.70 44.04 -4.76
N LYS A 96 -2.81 45.32 -5.15
CA LYS A 96 -3.88 46.22 -4.73
C LYS A 96 -5.13 46.14 -5.60
N MET A 97 -5.07 45.52 -6.78
CA MET A 97 -6.23 45.30 -7.65
C MET A 97 -7.23 44.38 -6.92
N ASN A 98 -8.52 44.65 -7.02
CA ASN A 98 -9.51 43.72 -6.47
C ASN A 98 -9.64 42.45 -7.31
N LEU A 99 -10.09 41.37 -6.65
CA LEU A 99 -10.21 40.07 -7.31
C LEU A 99 -11.21 40.11 -8.48
N LEU A 100 -12.25 40.93 -8.39
CA LEU A 100 -13.25 41.07 -9.44
C LEU A 100 -12.63 41.61 -10.74
N GLU A 101 -11.79 42.63 -10.65
CA GLU A 101 -11.06 43.15 -11.82
C GLU A 101 -10.10 42.12 -12.39
N HIS A 102 -9.38 41.39 -11.52
CA HIS A 102 -8.45 40.33 -11.92
C HIS A 102 -9.15 39.20 -12.72
N VAL A 103 -10.36 38.82 -12.39
CA VAL A 103 -11.11 37.78 -13.10
C VAL A 103 -11.84 38.27 -14.36
N GLY A 104 -11.76 39.57 -14.67
CA GLY A 104 -12.37 40.19 -15.87
C GLY A 104 -13.73 40.84 -15.60
N GLY A 105 -14.04 41.15 -14.37
CA GLY A 105 -15.23 41.91 -13.96
C GLY A 105 -16.55 41.15 -14.13
N HIS A 106 -17.63 41.88 -13.98
CA HIS A 106 -19.00 41.33 -14.17
C HIS A 106 -19.25 40.73 -15.55
N VAL A 107 -18.58 41.25 -16.60
CA VAL A 107 -18.72 40.73 -17.95
C VAL A 107 -18.22 39.28 -18.05
N ALA A 108 -17.10 38.97 -17.43
CA ALA A 108 -16.56 37.61 -17.41
C ALA A 108 -17.46 36.65 -16.62
N LEU A 109 -17.97 37.08 -15.46
CA LEU A 109 -18.90 36.27 -14.66
C LEU A 109 -20.21 36.00 -15.41
N ASN A 110 -20.80 37.01 -16.07
CA ASN A 110 -21.99 36.87 -16.87
C ASN A 110 -21.76 35.87 -18.06
N ARG A 111 -20.62 35.95 -18.71
CA ARG A 111 -20.27 35.02 -19.79
C ARG A 111 -20.19 33.58 -19.29
N ILE A 112 -19.59 33.35 -18.14
CA ILE A 112 -19.45 32.01 -17.54
C ILE A 112 -20.84 31.46 -17.18
N THR A 113 -21.68 32.23 -16.48
CA THR A 113 -23.02 31.79 -16.04
C THR A 113 -23.98 31.54 -17.19
N SER A 114 -23.88 32.30 -18.27
CA SER A 114 -24.73 32.12 -19.46
C SER A 114 -24.33 30.96 -20.38
N ARG A 115 -23.24 30.23 -20.02
CA ARG A 115 -22.69 29.17 -20.87
C ARG A 115 -23.48 27.87 -20.85
N ILE A 116 -24.18 27.61 -19.74
CA ILE A 116 -24.95 26.37 -19.56
C ILE A 116 -26.36 26.68 -19.08
N GLU A 117 -27.30 25.82 -19.50
CA GLU A 117 -28.70 25.89 -19.11
C GLU A 117 -29.06 24.83 -18.05
N SER A 118 -28.19 23.85 -17.80
CA SER A 118 -28.45 22.73 -16.88
C SER A 118 -27.18 22.23 -16.18
N THR A 119 -27.32 21.84 -14.91
CA THR A 119 -26.24 21.31 -14.07
C THR A 119 -26.12 19.79 -14.13
N VAL A 120 -26.99 19.08 -14.86
CA VAL A 120 -27.06 17.61 -14.92
C VAL A 120 -25.72 16.96 -15.31
N HIS A 121 -24.91 17.62 -16.11
CA HIS A 121 -23.65 17.11 -16.62
C HIS A 121 -22.41 17.57 -15.83
N VAL A 122 -22.56 18.11 -14.63
CA VAL A 122 -21.44 18.62 -13.82
C VAL A 122 -20.35 17.57 -13.60
N HIS A 123 -20.71 16.32 -13.32
CA HIS A 123 -19.74 15.23 -13.15
C HIS A 123 -18.86 15.02 -14.40
N LEU A 124 -19.47 15.03 -15.60
CA LEU A 124 -18.74 14.86 -16.85
C LEU A 124 -17.72 15.99 -17.07
N TRP A 125 -18.11 17.25 -16.82
CA TRP A 125 -17.20 18.38 -16.96
C TRP A 125 -16.13 18.40 -15.88
N ALA A 126 -16.49 18.01 -14.65
CA ALA A 126 -15.56 17.83 -13.55
C ALA A 126 -14.47 16.81 -13.90
N ASP A 127 -14.83 15.64 -14.42
CA ASP A 127 -13.89 14.61 -14.86
C ASP A 127 -12.94 15.13 -15.95
N ILE A 128 -13.43 15.90 -16.91
CA ILE A 128 -12.61 16.51 -17.96
C ILE A 128 -11.57 17.47 -17.36
N VAL A 129 -11.99 18.33 -16.41
CA VAL A 129 -11.09 19.29 -15.75
C VAL A 129 -10.00 18.54 -14.97
N VAL A 130 -10.37 17.52 -14.20
CA VAL A 130 -9.45 16.70 -13.41
C VAL A 130 -8.47 15.94 -14.30
N GLU A 131 -8.93 15.36 -15.40
CA GLU A 131 -8.06 14.66 -16.35
C GLU A 131 -7.02 15.62 -16.96
N LYS A 132 -7.41 16.83 -17.37
CA LYS A 132 -6.48 17.84 -17.87
C LYS A 132 -5.50 18.32 -16.80
N TRP A 133 -5.94 18.43 -15.57
CA TRP A 133 -5.08 18.76 -14.43
C TRP A 133 -4.04 17.66 -14.17
N ARG A 134 -4.44 16.39 -14.14
CA ARG A 134 -3.53 15.24 -13.98
C ARG A 134 -2.48 15.20 -15.10
N GLN A 135 -2.88 15.48 -16.34
CA GLN A 135 -1.93 15.59 -17.46
C GLN A 135 -0.90 16.70 -17.22
N ARG A 136 -1.30 17.85 -16.66
CA ARG A 136 -0.38 18.95 -16.29
C ARG A 136 0.57 18.55 -15.17
N LEU A 137 0.06 17.88 -14.11
CA LEU A 137 0.88 17.38 -13.01
C LEU A 137 1.94 16.38 -13.50
N LEU A 138 1.57 15.50 -14.41
CA LEU A 138 2.50 14.55 -15.02
C LEU A 138 3.59 15.28 -15.82
N LEU A 139 3.23 16.27 -16.61
CA LEU A 139 4.20 17.07 -17.36
C LEU A 139 5.15 17.85 -16.44
N GLN A 140 4.64 18.39 -15.34
CA GLN A 140 5.47 19.06 -14.32
C GLN A 140 6.45 18.08 -13.64
N ALA A 141 6.00 16.88 -13.31
CA ALA A 141 6.84 15.84 -12.72
C ALA A 141 7.97 15.42 -13.68
N ILE A 142 7.64 15.25 -14.97
CA ILE A 142 8.63 14.93 -16.01
C ILE A 142 9.66 16.07 -16.16
N SER A 143 9.21 17.33 -16.26
CA SER A 143 10.11 18.47 -16.40
C SER A 143 11.02 18.64 -15.18
N LYS A 144 10.50 18.43 -13.97
CA LYS A 144 11.31 18.47 -12.75
C LYS A 144 12.35 17.35 -12.71
N ALA A 145 11.99 16.15 -13.15
CA ALA A 145 12.94 15.04 -13.25
C ALA A 145 14.01 15.30 -14.31
N GLU A 146 13.62 15.84 -15.48
CA GLU A 146 14.54 16.26 -16.54
C GLU A 146 15.55 17.30 -16.02
N GLU A 147 15.08 18.36 -15.39
CA GLU A 147 15.93 19.40 -14.80
C GLU A 147 16.90 18.82 -13.76
N SER A 148 16.42 17.92 -12.89
CA SER A 148 17.26 17.26 -11.87
C SER A 148 18.36 16.42 -12.50
N VAL A 149 18.09 15.73 -13.62
CA VAL A 149 19.09 14.94 -14.35
C VAL A 149 20.13 15.83 -15.01
N TYR A 150 19.72 16.93 -15.67
CA TYR A 150 20.64 17.85 -16.33
C TYR A 150 21.50 18.64 -15.36
N THR A 151 20.96 19.03 -14.22
CA THR A 151 21.69 19.82 -13.20
C THR A 151 22.52 18.96 -12.25
N GLY A 152 22.26 17.64 -12.20
CA GLY A 152 22.89 16.76 -11.21
C GLY A 152 22.53 17.11 -9.76
N SER A 153 21.39 17.75 -9.54
CA SER A 153 20.99 18.27 -8.22
C SER A 153 20.65 17.18 -7.20
N ALA A 154 20.36 15.95 -7.66
CA ALA A 154 20.09 14.79 -6.83
C ALA A 154 20.64 13.51 -7.45
N PRO A 155 20.91 12.46 -6.64
CA PRO A 155 21.23 11.13 -7.16
C PRO A 155 20.14 10.60 -8.09
N LEU A 156 20.54 9.84 -9.12
CA LEU A 156 19.57 9.30 -10.09
C LEU A 156 18.48 8.45 -9.44
N SER A 157 18.83 7.66 -8.42
CA SER A 157 17.88 6.86 -7.63
C SER A 157 16.77 7.71 -7.02
N ASP A 158 17.13 8.87 -6.48
CA ASP A 158 16.20 9.78 -5.79
C ASP A 158 15.31 10.51 -6.79
N THR A 159 15.87 10.90 -7.92
CA THR A 159 15.12 11.49 -9.04
C THR A 159 14.09 10.50 -9.59
N VAL A 160 14.48 9.24 -9.80
CA VAL A 160 13.56 8.18 -10.26
C VAL A 160 12.48 7.90 -9.22
N SER A 161 12.84 7.79 -7.94
CA SER A 161 11.87 7.55 -6.85
C SER A 161 10.85 8.69 -6.73
N SER A 162 11.31 9.96 -6.83
CA SER A 162 10.46 11.15 -6.83
C SER A 162 9.50 11.17 -8.03
N LEU A 163 9.99 10.82 -9.22
CA LEU A 163 9.17 10.74 -10.43
C LEU A 163 8.09 9.66 -10.30
N LEU A 164 8.47 8.46 -9.84
CA LEU A 164 7.51 7.35 -9.63
C LEU A 164 6.44 7.71 -8.60
N SER A 165 6.80 8.37 -7.50
CA SER A 165 5.87 8.89 -6.50
C SER A 165 4.89 9.89 -7.11
N SER A 166 5.39 10.84 -7.92
CA SER A 166 4.56 11.85 -8.59
C SER A 166 3.63 11.22 -9.63
N VAL A 167 4.08 10.25 -10.42
CA VAL A 167 3.25 9.49 -11.37
C VAL A 167 2.16 8.72 -10.63
N SER A 168 2.50 8.06 -9.52
CA SER A 168 1.52 7.35 -8.70
C SER A 168 0.44 8.27 -8.13
N SER A 169 0.81 9.50 -7.72
CA SER A 169 -0.17 10.50 -7.24
C SER A 169 -1.07 11.03 -8.35
N CYS A 170 -0.58 11.14 -9.59
CA CYS A 170 -1.38 11.55 -10.76
C CYS A 170 -2.43 10.49 -11.15
N THR A 171 -2.14 9.21 -10.93
CA THR A 171 -3.02 8.08 -11.29
C THR A 171 -3.96 7.68 -10.15
N ALA A 172 -3.61 8.03 -8.91
CA ALA A 172 -4.49 7.80 -7.78
C ALA A 172 -5.75 8.66 -7.95
N SER A 173 -6.86 8.03 -8.26
CA SER A 173 -8.17 8.64 -8.04
C SER A 173 -8.27 8.89 -6.53
N GLU A 174 -8.29 10.15 -6.10
CA GLU A 174 -8.81 10.51 -4.77
C GLU A 174 -10.33 10.31 -4.83
N SER A 175 -10.79 9.09 -5.10
CA SER A 175 -12.15 8.73 -4.73
C SER A 175 -12.18 8.90 -3.22
N SER A 176 -12.91 9.89 -2.76
CA SER A 176 -13.24 10.06 -1.34
C SER A 176 -13.72 8.68 -0.86
N THR A 177 -12.92 8.05 0.01
CA THR A 177 -13.30 6.79 0.65
C THR A 177 -14.40 7.01 1.70
N SER A 178 -14.98 8.21 1.72
CA SER A 178 -16.09 8.56 2.59
C SER A 178 -17.38 8.00 2.01
N GLU A 179 -17.88 6.93 2.60
CA GLU A 179 -19.19 6.36 2.28
C GLU A 179 -20.19 6.73 3.37
N PHE A 180 -21.42 7.09 2.98
CA PHE A 180 -22.46 7.36 3.95
C PHE A 180 -22.98 6.07 4.59
N SER A 181 -23.37 6.14 5.86
CA SER A 181 -23.93 4.99 6.59
C SER A 181 -25.16 4.37 5.90
N LYS A 182 -25.97 5.18 5.19
CA LYS A 182 -27.11 4.70 4.40
C LYS A 182 -26.73 3.71 3.30
N ASP A 183 -25.51 3.86 2.73
CA ASP A 183 -25.01 3.03 1.63
C ASP A 183 -24.18 1.84 2.17
N LEU A 184 -23.50 2.05 3.32
CA LEU A 184 -22.69 1.02 3.97
C LEU A 184 -23.54 -0.02 4.73
N ALA A 185 -24.62 0.41 5.39
CA ALA A 185 -25.41 -0.50 6.23
C ALA A 185 -26.05 -1.68 5.44
N PRO A 186 -26.63 -1.45 4.24
CA PRO A 186 -27.12 -2.57 3.41
C PRO A 186 -25.99 -3.50 2.96
N LYS A 187 -24.82 -2.97 2.58
CA LYS A 187 -23.65 -3.77 2.20
C LYS A 187 -23.15 -4.63 3.37
N ALA A 188 -23.09 -4.05 4.57
CA ALA A 188 -22.65 -4.75 5.78
C ALA A 188 -23.61 -5.94 6.12
N ILE A 189 -24.91 -5.73 6.03
CA ILE A 189 -25.90 -6.79 6.25
C ILE A 189 -25.76 -7.89 5.19
N ALA A 190 -25.62 -7.55 3.92
CA ALA A 190 -25.45 -8.55 2.86
C ALA A 190 -24.22 -9.45 3.11
N VAL A 191 -23.10 -8.87 3.55
CA VAL A 191 -21.90 -9.63 3.92
C VAL A 191 -22.15 -10.54 5.12
N ILE A 192 -22.88 -10.07 6.15
CA ILE A 192 -23.23 -10.87 7.34
C ILE A 192 -24.14 -12.05 6.96
N GLU A 193 -25.13 -11.81 6.09
CA GLU A 193 -26.05 -12.84 5.62
C GLU A 193 -25.34 -13.91 4.78
N GLU A 194 -24.45 -13.50 3.87
CA GLU A 194 -23.61 -14.42 3.08
C GLU A 194 -22.74 -15.30 4.00
N ARG A 195 -22.12 -14.70 5.02
CA ARG A 195 -21.35 -15.44 6.03
C ARG A 195 -22.21 -16.43 6.81
N ASN A 196 -23.38 -16.02 7.23
CA ASN A 196 -24.30 -16.88 7.97
C ASN A 196 -24.82 -18.05 7.11
N ALA A 197 -25.02 -17.82 5.81
CA ALA A 197 -25.42 -18.87 4.86
C ALA A 197 -24.29 -19.87 4.57
N SER A 198 -23.02 -19.49 4.78
CA SER A 198 -21.86 -20.33 4.51
C SER A 198 -20.85 -20.32 5.67
N PRO A 199 -21.23 -20.80 6.87
CA PRO A 199 -20.43 -20.63 8.09
C PRO A 199 -19.06 -21.35 8.07
N LYS A 200 -18.84 -22.26 7.11
CA LYS A 200 -17.54 -22.96 6.92
C LYS A 200 -16.64 -22.31 5.88
N ARG A 201 -17.12 -21.28 5.19
CA ARG A 201 -16.31 -20.58 4.20
C ARG A 201 -15.43 -19.57 4.91
N LYS A 202 -14.13 -19.86 4.98
CA LYS A 202 -13.13 -18.98 5.50
C LYS A 202 -13.04 -17.72 4.63
N GLU A 203 -12.92 -16.55 5.24
CA GLU A 203 -12.50 -15.34 4.52
C GLU A 203 -10.99 -15.34 4.31
N GLY A 204 -10.58 -15.09 3.09
CA GLY A 204 -9.16 -15.06 2.72
C GLY A 204 -8.55 -16.45 2.47
N PRO A 205 -7.29 -16.44 2.05
CA PRO A 205 -6.57 -17.65 1.68
C PRO A 205 -6.19 -18.50 2.89
N SER A 206 -6.07 -19.82 2.67
CA SER A 206 -5.61 -20.76 3.71
C SER A 206 -4.08 -20.73 3.85
N THR A 207 -3.58 -20.65 5.07
CA THR A 207 -2.13 -20.75 5.36
C THR A 207 -1.59 -22.17 5.26
N GLY A 208 -2.47 -23.17 5.18
CA GLY A 208 -2.14 -24.59 5.31
C GLY A 208 -2.00 -25.06 6.77
N ILE A 209 -2.16 -24.17 7.74
CA ILE A 209 -2.15 -24.48 9.17
C ILE A 209 -3.58 -24.32 9.71
N THR A 210 -4.29 -25.41 9.81
CA THR A 210 -5.75 -25.46 10.07
C THR A 210 -6.18 -24.64 11.29
N LYS A 211 -5.46 -24.78 12.41
CA LYS A 211 -5.77 -24.02 13.63
C LYS A 211 -5.49 -22.53 13.49
N LEU A 212 -4.46 -22.15 12.76
CA LEU A 212 -4.19 -20.74 12.47
C LEU A 212 -5.31 -20.15 11.63
N ASP A 213 -5.76 -20.89 10.64
CA ASP A 213 -6.84 -20.54 9.73
C ASP A 213 -8.21 -20.40 10.41
N GLN A 214 -8.42 -21.06 11.55
CA GLN A 214 -9.63 -20.92 12.36
C GLN A 214 -9.67 -19.64 13.20
N ILE A 215 -8.51 -19.02 13.47
CA ILE A 215 -8.38 -17.89 14.39
C ILE A 215 -8.06 -16.61 13.64
N ILE A 216 -7.28 -16.71 12.55
CA ILE A 216 -6.81 -15.57 11.78
C ILE A 216 -7.26 -15.71 10.32
N ASP A 217 -7.95 -14.68 9.83
CA ASP A 217 -8.13 -14.45 8.41
C ASP A 217 -7.05 -13.50 7.89
N PHE A 218 -6.62 -13.65 6.65
CA PHE A 218 -5.69 -12.73 5.99
C PHE A 218 -6.51 -11.82 5.08
N LEU A 219 -7.07 -10.76 5.69
CA LEU A 219 -8.01 -9.87 5.01
C LEU A 219 -7.31 -8.76 4.23
N PRO A 220 -7.91 -8.30 3.13
CA PRO A 220 -7.45 -7.12 2.40
C PRO A 220 -7.28 -5.90 3.32
N GLY A 221 -6.20 -5.16 3.12
CA GLY A 221 -5.91 -3.95 3.89
C GLY A 221 -5.28 -4.18 5.27
N GLU A 222 -5.03 -5.43 5.68
CA GLU A 222 -4.43 -5.74 6.98
C GLU A 222 -2.90 -5.84 6.91
N LEU A 223 -2.25 -5.36 7.96
CA LEU A 223 -0.83 -5.59 8.24
C LEU A 223 -0.70 -6.67 9.31
N ILE A 224 -0.10 -7.80 8.96
CA ILE A 224 0.14 -8.96 9.82
C ILE A 224 1.63 -9.04 10.10
N ILE A 225 2.01 -9.01 11.37
CA ILE A 225 3.41 -9.15 11.78
C ILE A 225 3.65 -10.58 12.29
N ILE A 226 4.60 -11.28 11.67
CA ILE A 226 5.13 -12.56 12.16
C ILE A 226 6.47 -12.30 12.80
N ALA A 227 6.56 -12.48 14.10
CA ALA A 227 7.76 -12.17 14.84
C ALA A 227 8.30 -13.39 15.60
N GLY A 228 9.61 -13.41 15.83
CA GLY A 228 10.24 -14.50 16.57
C GLY A 228 11.76 -14.30 16.66
N ARG A 229 12.41 -15.11 17.51
CA ARG A 229 13.86 -15.12 17.65
C ARG A 229 14.54 -15.58 16.37
N PRO A 230 15.80 -15.23 16.13
CA PRO A 230 16.62 -15.85 15.08
C PRO A 230 16.57 -17.38 15.17
N GLY A 231 16.55 -18.07 14.03
CA GLY A 231 16.58 -19.53 13.97
C GLY A 231 15.24 -20.25 14.22
N LEU A 232 14.19 -19.58 14.69
CA LEU A 232 12.87 -20.22 14.90
C LEU A 232 12.05 -20.45 13.61
N GLY A 233 12.57 -20.09 12.45
CA GLY A 233 11.94 -20.39 11.16
C GLY A 233 10.94 -19.36 10.64
N LYS A 234 11.08 -18.05 10.98
CA LYS A 234 10.22 -16.97 10.45
C LYS A 234 10.05 -17.03 8.93
N THR A 235 11.16 -17.00 8.19
CA THR A 235 11.18 -17.15 6.72
C THR A 235 10.56 -18.48 6.27
N SER A 236 10.76 -19.56 7.03
CA SER A 236 10.16 -20.86 6.71
C SER A 236 8.64 -20.86 6.87
N LEU A 237 8.12 -20.18 7.90
CA LEU A 237 6.67 -19.99 8.07
C LEU A 237 6.10 -19.13 6.93
N ALA A 238 6.76 -18.03 6.59
CA ALA A 238 6.35 -17.19 5.47
C ALA A 238 6.32 -17.95 4.14
N VAL A 239 7.36 -18.75 3.85
CA VAL A 239 7.41 -19.62 2.65
C VAL A 239 6.34 -20.73 2.70
N THR A 240 6.02 -21.26 3.88
CA THR A 240 4.91 -22.23 4.04
C THR A 240 3.56 -21.58 3.69
N ILE A 241 3.30 -20.38 4.21
CA ILE A 241 2.10 -19.60 3.89
C ILE A 241 2.07 -19.25 2.40
N LEU A 242 3.19 -18.79 1.85
CA LEU A 242 3.31 -18.44 0.43
C LEU A 242 3.03 -19.64 -0.48
N ASN A 243 3.56 -20.84 -0.12
CA ASN A 243 3.23 -22.08 -0.85
C ASN A 243 1.72 -22.34 -0.86
N SER A 244 1.07 -22.21 0.28
CA SER A 244 -0.37 -22.45 0.38
C SER A 244 -1.18 -21.42 -0.41
N PHE A 245 -0.83 -20.13 -0.34
CA PHE A 245 -1.54 -19.08 -1.07
C PHE A 245 -1.32 -19.17 -2.57
N ALA A 246 -0.06 -19.22 -3.00
CA ALA A 246 0.28 -19.06 -4.41
C ALA A 246 0.23 -20.36 -5.19
N VAL A 247 0.67 -21.50 -4.61
CA VAL A 247 0.70 -22.78 -5.31
C VAL A 247 -0.61 -23.53 -5.15
N ASP A 248 -1.11 -23.67 -3.92
CA ASP A 248 -2.35 -24.41 -3.66
C ASP A 248 -3.61 -23.56 -3.95
N GLY A 249 -3.56 -22.25 -3.64
CA GLY A 249 -4.67 -21.31 -3.83
C GLY A 249 -4.65 -20.54 -5.15
N HIS A 250 -3.59 -20.67 -5.96
CA HIS A 250 -3.39 -19.93 -7.22
C HIS A 250 -3.49 -18.40 -7.08
N ILE A 251 -3.11 -17.87 -5.92
CA ILE A 251 -3.22 -16.46 -5.56
C ILE A 251 -1.92 -15.73 -5.93
N PRO A 252 -1.94 -14.69 -6.80
CA PRO A 252 -0.75 -13.92 -7.12
C PRO A 252 -0.10 -13.34 -5.87
N SER A 253 1.17 -13.61 -5.66
CA SER A 253 1.88 -13.33 -4.43
C SER A 253 3.25 -12.73 -4.68
N VAL A 254 3.65 -11.76 -3.85
CA VAL A 254 4.98 -11.12 -3.91
C VAL A 254 5.71 -11.35 -2.61
N MET A 255 7.00 -11.69 -2.67
CA MET A 255 7.88 -11.76 -1.52
C MET A 255 9.11 -10.87 -1.75
N PHE A 256 9.21 -9.79 -0.97
CA PHE A 256 10.42 -8.99 -0.87
C PHE A 256 11.34 -9.62 0.15
N SER A 257 12.49 -10.07 -0.29
CA SER A 257 13.51 -10.68 0.56
C SER A 257 14.73 -9.76 0.64
N LEU A 258 14.93 -9.15 1.80
CA LEU A 258 16.00 -8.20 2.03
C LEU A 258 17.25 -8.86 2.64
N GLU A 259 17.12 -10.08 3.13
CA GLU A 259 18.19 -10.87 3.76
C GLU A 259 18.67 -12.02 2.89
N THR A 260 17.75 -12.70 2.23
CA THR A 260 18.03 -13.96 1.50
C THR A 260 17.85 -13.76 0.00
N GLN A 261 18.79 -14.26 -0.81
CA GLN A 261 18.70 -14.21 -2.26
C GLN A 261 17.54 -15.05 -2.81
N ASN A 262 17.06 -14.72 -4.01
CA ASN A 262 15.93 -15.38 -4.67
C ASN A 262 16.17 -16.88 -4.89
N MET A 263 17.38 -17.29 -5.31
CA MET A 263 17.68 -18.70 -5.59
C MET A 263 17.60 -19.59 -4.36
N PRO A 264 18.21 -19.26 -3.20
CA PRO A 264 18.00 -19.99 -1.96
C PRO A 264 16.54 -20.07 -1.50
N LEU A 265 15.75 -19.01 -1.69
CA LEU A 265 14.31 -19.01 -1.36
C LEU A 265 13.53 -19.95 -2.28
N MET A 266 13.81 -19.90 -3.59
CA MET A 266 13.19 -20.80 -4.57
C MET A 266 13.56 -22.27 -4.26
N GLN A 267 14.81 -22.55 -3.92
CA GLN A 267 15.22 -23.89 -3.48
C GLN A 267 14.46 -24.33 -2.22
N LYS A 268 14.36 -23.44 -1.22
CA LYS A 268 13.60 -23.72 0.01
C LYS A 268 12.15 -24.05 -0.31
N LEU A 269 11.47 -23.26 -1.15
CA LEU A 269 10.11 -23.52 -1.59
C LEU A 269 9.98 -24.86 -2.33
N THR A 270 10.94 -25.17 -3.20
CA THR A 270 10.95 -26.44 -3.96
C THR A 270 11.11 -27.64 -3.05
N PHE A 271 12.06 -27.61 -2.09
CA PHE A 271 12.25 -28.70 -1.11
C PHE A 271 11.04 -28.87 -0.20
N LEU A 272 10.46 -27.75 0.27
CA LEU A 272 9.23 -27.74 1.05
C LEU A 272 8.08 -28.40 0.28
N ARG A 273 7.88 -28.04 -0.99
CA ARG A 273 6.82 -28.55 -1.84
C ARG A 273 7.02 -30.03 -2.19
N ALA A 274 8.23 -30.40 -2.55
CA ALA A 274 8.60 -31.80 -2.88
C ALA A 274 8.65 -32.72 -1.66
N ARG A 275 8.67 -32.18 -0.43
CA ARG A 275 8.91 -32.92 0.82
C ARG A 275 10.24 -33.68 0.81
N VAL A 276 11.26 -33.14 0.16
CA VAL A 276 12.62 -33.70 0.07
C VAL A 276 13.53 -32.94 1.03
N MET A 277 14.39 -33.67 1.74
CA MET A 277 15.34 -33.07 2.69
C MET A 277 16.43 -32.28 1.94
N ALA A 278 16.61 -31.00 2.26
CA ALA A 278 17.63 -30.17 1.64
C ALA A 278 19.07 -30.67 1.94
N SER A 279 19.28 -31.36 3.05
CA SER A 279 20.58 -31.99 3.38
C SER A 279 21.00 -33.03 2.31
N ARG A 280 20.08 -33.80 1.75
CA ARG A 280 20.39 -34.79 0.72
C ARG A 280 21.03 -34.18 -0.53
N MET A 281 20.63 -32.96 -0.90
CA MET A 281 21.28 -32.23 -1.99
C MET A 281 22.69 -31.82 -1.61
N ARG A 282 22.87 -31.26 -0.40
CA ARG A 282 24.19 -30.84 0.08
C ARG A 282 25.16 -32.04 0.17
N ASP A 283 24.64 -33.17 0.63
CA ASP A 283 25.45 -34.41 0.82
C ASP A 283 25.63 -35.24 -0.47
N GLY A 284 25.01 -34.79 -1.59
CA GLY A 284 25.11 -35.46 -2.90
C GLY A 284 24.39 -36.83 -2.99
N ILE A 285 23.39 -37.07 -2.11
CA ILE A 285 22.71 -38.37 -1.98
C ILE A 285 21.23 -38.32 -2.41
N LEU A 286 20.88 -37.41 -3.34
CA LEU A 286 19.55 -37.38 -3.90
C LEU A 286 19.27 -38.66 -4.72
N SER A 287 18.18 -39.33 -4.41
CA SER A 287 17.70 -40.49 -5.16
C SER A 287 17.00 -40.05 -6.47
N SER A 288 16.83 -41.01 -7.40
CA SER A 288 16.04 -40.74 -8.60
C SER A 288 14.62 -40.35 -8.31
N SER A 289 14.00 -40.90 -7.25
CA SER A 289 12.65 -40.51 -6.79
C SER A 289 12.63 -39.08 -6.21
N ASP A 290 13.69 -38.67 -5.49
CA ASP A 290 13.80 -37.29 -5.00
C ASP A 290 13.85 -36.29 -6.18
N ILE A 291 14.64 -36.61 -7.22
CA ILE A 291 14.74 -35.76 -8.42
C ILE A 291 13.39 -35.65 -9.15
N VAL A 292 12.65 -36.75 -9.26
CA VAL A 292 11.28 -36.70 -9.84
C VAL A 292 10.33 -35.82 -9.02
N ALA A 293 10.36 -35.98 -7.68
CA ALA A 293 9.55 -35.14 -6.78
C ALA A 293 9.91 -33.66 -6.88
N LEU A 294 11.22 -33.34 -6.93
CA LEU A 294 11.70 -31.95 -7.07
C LEU A 294 11.28 -31.34 -8.42
N ARG A 295 11.38 -32.11 -9.53
CA ARG A 295 10.91 -31.64 -10.85
C ARG A 295 9.40 -31.36 -10.87
N ARG A 296 8.61 -32.26 -10.28
CA ARG A 296 7.16 -32.04 -10.15
C ARG A 296 6.86 -30.78 -9.36
N ALA A 297 7.47 -30.61 -8.18
CA ALA A 297 7.31 -29.42 -7.35
C ALA A 297 7.73 -28.14 -8.09
N SER A 298 8.83 -28.18 -8.83
CA SER A 298 9.29 -27.06 -9.66
C SER A 298 8.28 -26.70 -10.76
N SER A 299 7.65 -27.68 -11.41
CA SER A 299 6.60 -27.43 -12.41
C SER A 299 5.36 -26.82 -11.78
N GLU A 300 4.92 -27.30 -10.61
CA GLU A 300 3.79 -26.72 -9.86
C GLU A 300 4.05 -25.27 -9.44
N ILE A 301 5.28 -24.97 -8.95
CA ILE A 301 5.69 -23.62 -8.58
C ILE A 301 5.79 -22.71 -9.82
N ALA A 302 6.30 -23.21 -10.94
CA ALA A 302 6.43 -22.43 -12.17
C ALA A 302 5.08 -22.01 -12.76
N SER A 303 4.01 -22.79 -12.50
CA SER A 303 2.64 -22.43 -12.88
C SER A 303 1.97 -21.46 -11.90
N ALA A 304 2.56 -21.23 -10.73
CA ALA A 304 2.04 -20.31 -9.74
C ALA A 304 2.52 -18.86 -10.02
N ASN A 305 1.67 -17.91 -9.68
CA ASN A 305 1.97 -16.48 -9.85
C ASN A 305 2.74 -15.94 -8.64
N ILE A 306 4.03 -16.28 -8.52
CA ILE A 306 4.91 -15.83 -7.44
C ILE A 306 5.99 -14.92 -8.01
N CYS A 307 6.20 -13.77 -7.39
CA CYS A 307 7.33 -12.88 -7.65
C CYS A 307 8.23 -12.81 -6.40
N PHE A 308 9.51 -13.11 -6.56
CA PHE A 308 10.54 -12.85 -5.55
C PHE A 308 11.34 -11.62 -5.95
N ASP A 309 11.55 -10.70 -5.02
CA ASP A 309 12.34 -9.48 -5.20
C ASP A 309 13.44 -9.44 -4.12
N GLU A 310 14.73 -9.45 -4.54
CA GLU A 310 15.90 -9.48 -3.66
C GLU A 310 16.64 -8.15 -3.65
N ASP A 311 16.03 -7.09 -3.13
CA ASP A 311 16.69 -5.81 -3.03
C ASP A 311 17.03 -5.46 -1.58
N SER A 312 18.25 -5.80 -1.16
CA SER A 312 18.74 -5.59 0.22
C SER A 312 18.79 -4.12 0.68
N GLY A 313 18.55 -3.17 -0.22
CA GLY A 313 18.51 -1.72 0.07
C GLY A 313 17.15 -1.08 -0.21
N ALA A 314 16.10 -1.89 -0.38
CA ALA A 314 14.78 -1.35 -0.73
C ALA A 314 14.22 -0.45 0.36
N SER A 315 13.85 0.78 -0.02
CA SER A 315 13.04 1.65 0.83
C SER A 315 11.56 1.23 0.78
N VAL A 316 10.76 1.72 1.72
CA VAL A 316 9.31 1.44 1.75
C VAL A 316 8.65 1.92 0.46
N GLU A 317 9.03 3.09 -0.04
CA GLU A 317 8.50 3.68 -1.28
C GLU A 317 8.77 2.77 -2.47
N LYS A 318 9.94 2.14 -2.52
CA LYS A 318 10.32 1.19 -3.57
C LYS A 318 9.49 -0.09 -3.49
N ILE A 319 9.29 -0.63 -2.28
CA ILE A 319 8.41 -1.79 -2.05
C ILE A 319 6.98 -1.47 -2.50
N VAL A 320 6.45 -0.31 -2.11
CA VAL A 320 5.11 0.16 -2.51
C VAL A 320 5.00 0.29 -4.03
N ALA A 321 5.96 0.95 -4.68
CA ALA A 321 5.96 1.15 -6.13
C ALA A 321 6.05 -0.18 -6.89
N ARG A 322 6.92 -1.10 -6.46
CA ARG A 322 7.05 -2.45 -7.05
C ARG A 322 5.77 -3.25 -6.89
N SER A 323 5.19 -3.27 -5.68
CA SER A 323 3.92 -3.96 -5.41
C SER A 323 2.79 -3.43 -6.29
N ALA A 324 2.66 -2.11 -6.43
CA ALA A 324 1.67 -1.49 -7.31
C ALA A 324 1.88 -1.84 -8.78
N SER A 325 3.14 -1.84 -9.26
CA SER A 325 3.48 -2.23 -10.63
C SER A 325 3.12 -3.68 -10.92
N LEU A 326 3.42 -4.61 -9.99
CA LEU A 326 3.07 -6.02 -10.12
C LEU A 326 1.56 -6.25 -10.04
N ALA A 327 0.86 -5.53 -9.15
CA ALA A 327 -0.60 -5.56 -9.08
C ALA A 327 -1.24 -5.13 -10.40
N ALA A 328 -0.76 -4.03 -11.01
CA ALA A 328 -1.23 -3.57 -12.32
C ALA A 328 -0.95 -4.60 -13.43
N LYS A 329 0.24 -5.23 -13.41
CA LYS A 329 0.61 -6.27 -14.38
C LYS A 329 -0.32 -7.48 -14.30
N TRP A 330 -0.64 -7.97 -13.09
CA TRP A 330 -1.57 -9.08 -12.90
C TRP A 330 -3.02 -8.68 -13.19
N ALA A 331 -3.43 -7.46 -12.84
CA ALA A 331 -4.75 -6.94 -13.18
C ALA A 331 -4.99 -6.91 -14.70
N ALA A 332 -3.97 -6.55 -15.50
CA ALA A 332 -4.03 -6.62 -16.97
C ALA A 332 -4.21 -8.06 -17.50
N GLN A 333 -3.92 -9.08 -16.69
CA GLN A 333 -4.13 -10.51 -16.99
C GLN A 333 -5.42 -11.06 -16.34
N GLY A 334 -6.27 -10.20 -15.77
CA GLY A 334 -7.51 -10.59 -15.09
C GLY A 334 -7.30 -11.22 -13.70
N MET A 335 -6.12 -11.03 -13.09
CA MET A 335 -5.78 -11.57 -11.77
C MET A 335 -5.58 -10.43 -10.76
N ALA A 336 -5.97 -10.65 -9.51
CA ALA A 336 -5.72 -9.69 -8.43
C ALA A 336 -4.52 -10.11 -7.59
N LEU A 337 -3.66 -9.15 -7.21
CA LEU A 337 -2.61 -9.39 -6.21
C LEU A 337 -3.27 -9.80 -4.89
N GLY A 338 -2.83 -10.92 -4.30
CA GLY A 338 -3.48 -11.48 -3.12
C GLY A 338 -2.68 -11.35 -1.83
N VAL A 339 -1.36 -11.22 -1.88
CA VAL A 339 -0.54 -11.03 -0.68
C VAL A 339 0.82 -10.43 -1.01
N VAL A 340 1.32 -9.62 -0.09
CA VAL A 340 2.72 -9.13 -0.10
C VAL A 340 3.41 -9.60 1.17
N VAL A 341 4.60 -10.20 1.04
CA VAL A 341 5.45 -10.64 2.15
C VAL A 341 6.74 -9.82 2.15
N VAL A 342 7.17 -9.34 3.33
CA VAL A 342 8.42 -8.58 3.48
C VAL A 342 9.31 -9.25 4.55
N ASP A 343 10.47 -9.76 4.15
CA ASP A 343 11.43 -10.47 5.01
C ASP A 343 12.78 -9.72 5.04
N TYR A 344 13.13 -9.04 6.11
CA TYR A 344 12.40 -8.64 7.31
C TYR A 344 12.45 -7.11 7.51
N LEU A 345 11.51 -6.58 8.28
CA LEU A 345 11.19 -5.15 8.35
C LEU A 345 12.36 -4.25 8.80
N GLN A 346 13.22 -4.75 9.68
CA GLN A 346 14.36 -3.96 10.20
C GLN A 346 15.48 -3.76 9.16
N LEU A 347 15.40 -4.35 7.97
CA LEU A 347 16.35 -4.10 6.87
C LEU A 347 15.82 -3.10 5.84
N VAL A 348 14.53 -2.76 5.88
CA VAL A 348 13.94 -1.77 4.98
C VAL A 348 14.55 -0.40 5.25
N GLY A 349 15.00 0.30 4.18
CA GLY A 349 15.60 1.62 4.30
C GLY A 349 17.13 1.64 4.34
N GLY A 350 17.81 0.49 4.35
CA GLY A 350 19.27 0.40 4.33
C GLY A 350 19.92 0.73 5.68
N ARG A 351 21.24 0.97 5.67
CA ARG A 351 21.99 1.40 6.87
C ARG A 351 21.60 2.84 7.20
N ALA A 352 21.11 3.03 8.42
CA ALA A 352 20.75 4.34 8.97
C ALA A 352 21.77 5.43 8.64
N ALA A 353 21.30 6.58 8.18
CA ALA A 353 22.12 7.80 8.18
C ALA A 353 22.52 8.08 9.64
N LYS A 354 23.81 8.43 9.86
CA LYS A 354 24.33 8.75 11.20
C LYS A 354 23.43 9.79 11.87
N GLY A 355 22.63 9.37 12.86
CA GLY A 355 21.81 10.25 13.70
C GLY A 355 20.31 9.98 13.73
N SER A 356 19.75 9.09 12.89
CA SER A 356 18.34 8.67 13.01
C SER A 356 18.16 7.62 14.11
N VAL A 357 17.10 7.77 14.89
CA VAL A 357 16.73 6.77 15.90
C VAL A 357 16.08 5.61 15.16
N ARG A 358 16.68 4.43 15.22
CA ARG A 358 16.20 3.19 14.55
C ARG A 358 14.70 2.91 14.76
N GLU A 359 14.17 3.31 15.89
CA GLU A 359 12.76 3.22 16.21
C GLU A 359 11.87 4.06 15.28
N GLN A 360 12.33 5.27 14.89
CA GLN A 360 11.60 6.13 13.96
C GLN A 360 11.59 5.58 12.53
N GLU A 361 12.67 4.92 12.11
CA GLU A 361 12.75 4.27 10.80
C GLU A 361 11.77 3.09 10.72
N VAL A 362 11.76 2.22 11.72
CA VAL A 362 10.83 1.09 11.79
C VAL A 362 9.37 1.58 11.86
N ALA A 363 9.12 2.71 12.55
CA ALA A 363 7.81 3.35 12.57
C ALA A 363 7.36 3.85 11.21
N SER A 364 8.27 4.45 10.44
CA SER A 364 7.99 4.89 9.07
C SER A 364 7.69 3.69 8.16
N VAL A 365 8.48 2.62 8.28
CA VAL A 365 8.29 1.36 7.54
C VAL A 365 6.91 0.77 7.84
N SER A 366 6.57 0.64 9.11
CA SER A 366 5.29 0.07 9.57
C SER A 366 4.09 0.83 8.98
N ARG A 367 4.09 2.15 9.12
CA ARG A 367 3.03 3.02 8.57
C ARG A 367 2.94 2.94 7.06
N GLY A 368 4.08 2.94 6.37
CA GLY A 368 4.13 2.82 4.92
C GLY A 368 3.56 1.48 4.41
N LEU A 369 3.90 0.36 5.07
CA LEU A 369 3.36 -0.96 4.73
C LEU A 369 1.86 -1.06 5.05
N LYS A 370 1.39 -0.48 6.15
CA LYS A 370 -0.05 -0.41 6.46
C LYS A 370 -0.81 0.42 5.42
N ALA A 371 -0.28 1.57 5.04
CA ALA A 371 -0.86 2.40 3.98
C ALA A 371 -0.89 1.65 2.63
N MET A 372 0.17 0.90 2.30
CA MET A 372 0.22 0.05 1.11
C MET A 372 -0.87 -1.04 1.14
N ALA A 373 -1.01 -1.74 2.27
CA ALA A 373 -2.04 -2.76 2.45
C ALA A 373 -3.44 -2.21 2.16
N MET A 374 -3.76 -1.05 2.73
CA MET A 374 -5.04 -0.36 2.51
C MET A 374 -5.21 0.10 1.07
N LYS A 375 -4.19 0.73 0.47
CA LYS A 375 -4.26 1.28 -0.89
C LYS A 375 -4.41 0.18 -1.96
N LEU A 376 -3.70 -0.92 -1.80
CA LEU A 376 -3.76 -2.05 -2.74
C LEU A 376 -4.86 -3.05 -2.40
N SER A 377 -5.55 -2.88 -1.26
CA SER A 377 -6.56 -3.82 -0.74
C SER A 377 -6.03 -5.26 -0.67
N VAL A 378 -4.80 -5.44 -0.13
CA VAL A 378 -4.15 -6.75 0.02
C VAL A 378 -3.64 -6.93 1.45
N PRO A 379 -3.62 -8.14 2.01
CA PRO A 379 -2.90 -8.43 3.23
C PRO A 379 -1.38 -8.29 3.00
N VAL A 380 -0.71 -7.64 3.96
CA VAL A 380 0.75 -7.50 3.99
C VAL A 380 1.29 -8.27 5.19
N ILE A 381 2.21 -9.20 4.96
CA ILE A 381 2.89 -9.97 5.99
C ILE A 381 4.28 -9.41 6.16
N GLY A 382 4.56 -8.81 7.32
CA GLY A 382 5.89 -8.34 7.69
C GLY A 382 6.57 -9.29 8.67
N LEU A 383 7.80 -9.71 8.37
CA LEU A 383 8.60 -10.49 9.32
C LEU A 383 9.41 -9.56 10.21
N ALA A 384 9.44 -9.84 11.52
CA ALA A 384 10.16 -9.03 12.48
C ALA A 384 10.99 -9.89 13.46
N GLN A 385 12.10 -9.33 13.97
CA GLN A 385 12.86 -9.97 15.04
C GLN A 385 12.39 -9.49 16.40
N VAL A 386 12.38 -10.39 17.37
CA VAL A 386 12.10 -10.08 18.78
C VAL A 386 13.41 -9.69 19.46
N GLY A 387 13.36 -8.68 20.35
CA GLY A 387 14.50 -8.21 21.12
C GLY A 387 15.07 -9.28 22.06
N ARG A 388 16.37 -9.14 22.43
CA ARG A 388 17.11 -10.12 23.24
C ARG A 388 16.62 -10.22 24.70
N GLU A 389 15.80 -9.30 25.19
CA GLU A 389 15.31 -9.32 26.59
C GLU A 389 14.44 -10.55 26.88
N SER A 390 13.58 -10.96 25.92
CA SER A 390 12.76 -12.17 26.06
C SER A 390 13.60 -13.48 26.11
N GLU A 391 14.84 -13.40 25.59
CA GLU A 391 15.78 -14.53 25.59
C GLU A 391 16.35 -14.81 26.99
N LYS A 392 16.65 -13.73 27.71
CA LYS A 392 17.22 -13.84 29.10
C LYS A 392 16.22 -14.40 30.11
N GLU A 393 14.91 -14.19 29.86
CA GLU A 393 13.86 -14.59 30.80
C GLU A 393 13.24 -15.97 30.51
N SER A 394 13.66 -16.68 29.44
CA SER A 394 13.15 -18.00 29.02
C SER A 394 11.61 -18.11 29.01
N ARG A 395 10.92 -17.01 28.68
CA ARG A 395 9.46 -16.91 28.68
C ARG A 395 8.89 -16.76 27.26
N ARG A 396 7.61 -17.00 27.14
CA ARG A 396 6.85 -16.68 25.92
C ARG A 396 6.96 -15.18 25.59
N PRO A 397 7.18 -14.82 24.31
CA PRO A 397 7.26 -13.43 23.88
C PRO A 397 5.92 -12.71 24.09
N ARG A 398 5.99 -11.40 24.35
CA ARG A 398 4.85 -10.49 24.49
C ARG A 398 5.01 -9.32 23.53
N LEU A 399 3.95 -8.55 23.30
CA LEU A 399 3.97 -7.36 22.42
C LEU A 399 5.11 -6.39 22.78
N ARG A 400 5.36 -6.17 24.07
CA ARG A 400 6.47 -5.33 24.53
C ARG A 400 7.87 -5.81 24.10
N ASP A 401 8.02 -7.05 23.69
CA ASP A 401 9.30 -7.61 23.23
C ASP A 401 9.60 -7.22 21.76
N LEU A 402 8.61 -6.60 21.06
CA LEU A 402 8.81 -5.85 19.84
C LEU A 402 9.38 -4.44 20.06
N ARG A 403 10.00 -4.17 21.21
CA ARG A 403 10.28 -2.86 21.84
C ARG A 403 11.18 -1.92 21.03
N GLU A 404 12.05 -2.40 20.16
CA GLU A 404 12.71 -1.54 19.15
C GLU A 404 11.76 -1.10 18.04
N SER A 405 10.46 -1.42 18.17
CA SER A 405 9.44 -1.26 17.15
C SER A 405 8.06 -1.09 17.80
N GLY A 406 7.92 -0.24 18.82
CA GLY A 406 6.63 0.04 19.48
C GLY A 406 5.53 0.47 18.50
N SER A 407 5.92 1.07 17.39
CA SER A 407 5.04 1.39 16.27
C SER A 407 4.49 0.16 15.54
N LEU A 408 5.27 -0.94 15.42
CA LEU A 408 4.77 -2.20 14.83
C LEU A 408 3.59 -2.75 15.62
N GLU A 409 3.64 -2.63 16.97
CA GLU A 409 2.52 -3.02 17.81
C GLU A 409 1.27 -2.17 17.53
N GLN A 410 1.43 -0.86 17.32
CA GLN A 410 0.30 0.04 17.09
C GLN A 410 -0.32 -0.14 15.70
N ASP A 411 0.51 -0.18 14.66
CA ASP A 411 0.08 -0.18 13.26
C ASP A 411 -0.41 -1.55 12.78
N ALA A 412 0.15 -2.65 13.32
CA ALA A 412 -0.27 -4.00 12.93
C ALA A 412 -1.71 -4.29 13.36
N ASP A 413 -2.47 -4.92 12.48
CA ASP A 413 -3.80 -5.44 12.80
C ASP A 413 -3.69 -6.77 13.54
N ARG A 414 -2.65 -7.56 13.22
CA ARG A 414 -2.39 -8.85 13.86
C ARG A 414 -0.89 -9.02 14.12
N VAL A 415 -0.58 -9.68 15.25
CA VAL A 415 0.79 -10.05 15.63
C VAL A 415 0.80 -11.50 16.03
N VAL A 416 1.63 -12.29 15.35
CA VAL A 416 1.85 -13.71 15.60
C VAL A 416 3.31 -13.93 16.00
N PHE A 417 3.55 -14.45 17.18
CA PHE A 417 4.90 -14.86 17.58
C PHE A 417 5.13 -16.33 17.29
N ILE A 418 6.32 -16.65 16.81
CA ILE A 418 6.85 -18.01 16.78
C ILE A 418 7.65 -18.21 18.06
N HIS A 419 7.29 -19.23 18.83
CA HIS A 419 7.95 -19.57 20.08
C HIS A 419 8.25 -21.07 20.16
N ARG A 420 9.38 -21.40 20.78
CA ARG A 420 9.73 -22.77 21.20
C ARG A 420 10.00 -22.74 22.68
N GLN A 421 9.31 -23.58 23.43
CA GLN A 421 9.63 -23.81 24.81
C GLN A 421 10.83 -24.73 24.87
N ILE A 422 11.96 -24.25 25.39
CA ILE A 422 13.17 -25.05 25.60
C ILE A 422 13.03 -25.68 26.98
N GLU A 423 13.04 -27.00 27.07
CA GLU A 423 13.12 -27.72 28.34
C GLU A 423 14.53 -27.54 28.92
N LYS A 424 14.63 -27.42 30.27
CA LYS A 424 15.88 -27.08 30.93
C LYS A 424 17.01 -28.09 30.71
N ASP A 425 16.69 -29.29 30.24
CA ASP A 425 17.64 -30.38 29.99
C ASP A 425 18.11 -30.46 28.51
N GLU A 426 17.56 -29.65 27.59
CA GLU A 426 18.05 -29.55 26.20
C GLU A 426 19.33 -28.68 26.18
N GLN A 427 20.49 -29.31 26.17
CA GLN A 427 21.77 -28.66 25.86
C GLN A 427 21.77 -28.25 24.39
N ASP A 428 21.82 -26.98 24.10
CA ASP A 428 21.94 -26.30 22.82
C ASP A 428 20.78 -26.56 21.81
N PRO A 429 19.96 -25.55 21.52
CA PRO A 429 18.90 -25.65 20.48
C PRO A 429 19.42 -25.91 19.07
N TYR A 430 20.74 -25.85 18.86
CA TYR A 430 21.42 -26.11 17.58
C TYR A 430 22.14 -27.45 17.53
N ASP A 431 22.08 -28.26 18.61
CA ASP A 431 22.76 -29.54 18.71
C ASP A 431 22.17 -30.51 17.64
N SER A 432 23.06 -31.17 16.93
CA SER A 432 22.77 -32.12 15.85
C SER A 432 22.04 -33.39 16.29
N GLY A 433 21.83 -33.60 17.59
CA GLY A 433 21.05 -34.69 18.17
C GLY A 433 19.55 -34.43 18.35
N SER A 434 19.06 -33.20 18.15
CA SER A 434 17.67 -32.88 18.38
C SER A 434 16.76 -33.45 17.26
N SER A 435 15.52 -33.83 17.62
CA SER A 435 14.49 -34.36 16.73
C SER A 435 14.39 -33.54 15.42
N PRO A 436 14.29 -34.19 14.26
CA PRO A 436 14.10 -33.50 12.97
C PRO A 436 12.82 -32.64 12.93
N CYS A 437 11.83 -33.01 13.76
CA CYS A 437 10.57 -32.28 13.88
C CYS A 437 10.50 -31.60 15.24
N LEU A 438 10.45 -30.27 15.24
CA LEU A 438 10.36 -29.45 16.46
C LEU A 438 8.93 -29.06 16.74
N GLN A 439 8.47 -29.28 17.96
CA GLN A 439 7.24 -28.69 18.44
C GLN A 439 7.47 -27.20 18.70
N GLN A 440 6.62 -26.37 18.14
CA GLN A 440 6.64 -24.92 18.30
C GLN A 440 5.23 -24.42 18.56
N GLU A 441 5.14 -23.17 19.00
CA GLU A 441 3.90 -22.49 19.27
C GLU A 441 3.78 -21.24 18.38
N LEU A 442 2.62 -21.04 17.75
CA LEU A 442 2.23 -19.75 17.20
C LEU A 442 1.35 -19.05 18.23
N ILE A 443 1.82 -17.91 18.75
CA ILE A 443 1.11 -17.14 19.77
C ILE A 443 0.46 -15.93 19.10
N ILE A 444 -0.87 -15.87 19.12
CA ILE A 444 -1.64 -14.74 18.60
C ILE A 444 -1.65 -13.64 19.67
N ALA A 445 -0.64 -12.75 19.62
CA ALA A 445 -0.48 -11.71 20.63
C ALA A 445 -1.41 -10.51 20.42
N LYS A 446 -1.76 -10.23 19.16
CA LYS A 446 -2.73 -9.18 18.77
C LYS A 446 -3.61 -9.70 17.65
N ASN A 447 -4.92 -9.43 17.75
CA ASN A 447 -5.91 -9.68 16.70
C ASN A 447 -7.02 -8.63 16.82
N ARG A 448 -7.07 -7.64 15.93
CA ARG A 448 -8.06 -6.55 15.99
C ARG A 448 -9.50 -7.04 15.80
N ASN A 449 -9.67 -8.07 14.99
CA ASN A 449 -11.00 -8.53 14.58
C ASN A 449 -11.40 -9.87 15.24
N GLY A 450 -10.64 -10.33 16.26
CA GLY A 450 -10.89 -11.61 16.89
C GLY A 450 -10.17 -11.79 18.23
N GLU A 451 -10.09 -13.05 18.69
CA GLU A 451 -9.47 -13.38 19.97
C GLU A 451 -7.94 -13.23 19.93
N SER A 452 -7.38 -12.59 20.93
CA SER A 452 -5.94 -12.54 21.21
C SER A 452 -5.55 -13.47 22.35
N GLY A 453 -4.25 -13.75 22.52
CA GLY A 453 -3.74 -14.62 23.58
C GLY A 453 -3.85 -16.13 23.27
N ARG A 454 -4.37 -16.51 22.11
CA ARG A 454 -4.44 -17.92 21.69
C ARG A 454 -3.06 -18.46 21.35
N ILE A 455 -2.82 -19.71 21.73
CA ILE A 455 -1.58 -20.45 21.46
C ILE A 455 -1.93 -21.65 20.58
N ILE A 456 -1.27 -21.74 19.44
CA ILE A 456 -1.51 -22.78 18.44
C ILE A 456 -0.26 -23.66 18.39
N PRO A 457 -0.33 -24.94 18.79
CA PRO A 457 0.77 -25.87 18.61
C PRO A 457 0.95 -26.19 17.12
N VAL A 458 2.19 -26.18 16.65
CA VAL A 458 2.60 -26.51 15.29
C VAL A 458 3.86 -27.37 15.31
N THR A 459 4.06 -28.11 14.24
CA THR A 459 5.29 -28.89 14.02
C THR A 459 6.15 -28.18 12.99
N PHE A 460 7.39 -27.84 13.35
CA PHE A 460 8.38 -27.35 12.39
C PHE A 460 9.27 -28.50 11.93
N ASN A 461 9.08 -28.94 10.69
CA ASN A 461 9.88 -29.95 10.03
C ASN A 461 11.14 -29.29 9.45
N ARG A 462 12.25 -29.30 10.23
CA ARG A 462 13.50 -28.62 9.90
C ARG A 462 14.14 -29.12 8.60
N PRO A 463 14.24 -30.45 8.34
CA PRO A 463 14.84 -31.00 7.13
C PRO A 463 14.26 -30.46 5.82
N ILE A 464 12.96 -30.14 5.79
CA ILE A 464 12.26 -29.62 4.62
C ILE A 464 11.83 -28.16 4.82
N SER A 465 12.21 -27.53 5.94
CA SER A 465 11.89 -26.14 6.29
C SER A 465 10.40 -25.81 6.24
N ARG A 466 9.52 -26.72 6.66
CA ARG A 466 8.07 -26.60 6.55
C ARG A 466 7.39 -26.58 7.93
N PHE A 467 6.42 -25.67 8.09
CA PHE A 467 5.48 -25.74 9.21
C PHE A 467 4.30 -26.62 8.83
N GLU A 468 3.90 -27.47 9.75
CA GLU A 468 2.83 -28.47 9.58
C GLU A 468 1.87 -28.42 10.79
N ASN A 469 0.64 -28.92 10.59
CA ASN A 469 -0.31 -29.09 11.66
C ASN A 469 0.27 -30.01 12.75
N PHE A 470 -0.06 -29.75 13.99
CA PHE A 470 0.38 -30.60 15.08
C PHE A 470 -0.33 -31.97 15.03
N ALA A 471 0.43 -33.05 15.06
CA ALA A 471 -0.08 -34.42 14.80
C ALA A 471 -1.14 -34.92 15.80
N ALA A 472 -1.29 -34.28 16.97
CA ALA A 472 -2.36 -34.64 17.93
C ALA A 472 -3.78 -34.28 17.44
N ASP A 473 -3.90 -33.51 16.36
CA ASP A 473 -5.19 -33.07 15.79
C ASP A 473 -5.71 -33.98 14.67
N SER A 474 -5.02 -35.06 14.38
CA SER A 474 -5.40 -36.06 13.36
C SER A 474 -6.20 -37.26 13.93
N ARG A 475 -6.78 -37.10 15.13
CA ARG A 475 -7.68 -38.08 15.76
C ARG A 475 -9.10 -37.56 15.86
#